data_d30a00ba441c76ac242f5701f4d1b2e6
#
_entry.id   d30a00ba441c76ac242f5701f4d1b2e6
#
_cell.length_a   1.000
_cell.length_b   1.000
_cell.length_c   1.000
_cell.angle_alpha   90.00
_cell.angle_beta   90.00
_cell.angle_gamma   90.00
#
_symmetry.space_group_name_H-M   'P 1'
#
loop_
_entity.id
_entity.type
_entity.pdbx_description
1 polymer ?
#
loop_
_entity_poly.entity_id
_entity_poly.type
_entity_poly.pdbx_seq_one_letter_code
_entity_poly.pdbx_strand_id
1 'polypeptide(L)'
;MNTLFKSALVPFVLIGAFLLWNSFYTISMTEQVIITQFGKVKGLTITEPGIHLKTPFIDTVNRFDKRVLEWDSRPVSMTTRDKQYLEIGTFARWRITDPLQFFVSMRDERTALSRLDDNLGSSTRSTVANHDLIELIRTDKDRKINASALPTGAETAPLITIREGRVAIEEMILKQTQPVVKKFGIEILDVRFKRLNYSSGVLEKIHARMISEREQIAARFRSEGEGEAARISGTRGLELNKITSEAYRKIQEISGTAEATASATYAEAFNASPQAAEFYAFQKTLETYGKTASSDTTVVFSTGSDLFRLMKTITPVPPAPAPPAKTAAPTPPPATVPAPTAAVEPVPAGQ
;
A
#
# COMPACT_ATOMS: atom_id res chain seq x y z
N MET A 1 -97.46 0.47 38.99
CA MET A 1 -96.05 0.33 39.54
C MET A 1 -95.20 -0.58 38.71
N ASN A 2 -95.67 -1.59 37.95
CA ASN A 2 -94.84 -2.57 37.23
C ASN A 2 -94.24 -2.11 35.89
N THR A 3 -94.77 -1.09 35.22
CA THR A 3 -94.28 -0.58 33.95
C THR A 3 -93.09 0.36 34.09
N LEU A 4 -93.07 1.19 35.15
CA LEU A 4 -91.89 2.06 35.46
C LEU A 4 -90.68 1.26 35.94
N PHE A 5 -90.91 0.17 36.63
CA PHE A 5 -89.81 -0.73 37.08
C PHE A 5 -89.20 -1.48 35.90
N LYS A 6 -90.07 -1.90 34.94
CA LYS A 6 -89.55 -2.55 33.69
C LYS A 6 -88.78 -1.60 32.78
N SER A 7 -89.24 -0.33 32.69
CA SER A 7 -88.51 0.67 31.85
C SER A 7 -87.19 1.15 32.45
N ALA A 8 -87.02 1.10 33.80
CA ALA A 8 -85.76 1.40 34.47
C ALA A 8 -84.76 0.21 34.45
N LEU A 9 -85.25 -1.03 34.35
CA LEU A 9 -84.45 -2.23 34.34
C LEU A 9 -83.61 -2.39 33.05
N VAL A 10 -84.16 -1.99 31.87
CA VAL A 10 -83.51 -2.06 30.57
C VAL A 10 -82.23 -1.21 30.53
N PRO A 11 -82.28 0.11 30.88
CA PRO A 11 -81.03 0.90 30.89
C PRO A 11 -80.04 0.43 31.95
N PHE A 12 -80.48 -0.09 33.07
CA PHE A 12 -79.53 -0.65 34.11
C PHE A 12 -78.79 -1.91 33.60
N VAL A 13 -79.54 -2.81 32.89
CA VAL A 13 -78.91 -3.97 32.25
C VAL A 13 -77.97 -3.56 31.14
N LEU A 14 -78.27 -2.58 30.32
CA LEU A 14 -77.41 -2.06 29.28
C LEU A 14 -76.16 -1.41 29.85
N ILE A 15 -76.30 -0.62 30.94
CA ILE A 15 -75.13 -0.04 31.65
C ILE A 15 -74.23 -1.16 32.23
N GLY A 16 -74.85 -2.18 32.84
CA GLY A 16 -74.13 -3.37 33.39
C GLY A 16 -73.44 -4.10 32.28
N ALA A 17 -74.11 -4.36 31.18
CA ALA A 17 -73.47 -5.03 30.01
C ALA A 17 -72.30 -4.19 29.40
N PHE A 18 -72.47 -2.88 29.33
CA PHE A 18 -71.46 -1.94 28.88
C PHE A 18 -70.23 -1.93 29.82
N LEU A 19 -70.46 -1.94 31.14
CA LEU A 19 -69.42 -2.01 32.15
C LEU A 19 -68.64 -3.34 32.04
N LEU A 20 -69.39 -4.45 31.92
CA LEU A 20 -68.78 -5.77 31.75
C LEU A 20 -67.93 -5.82 30.46
N TRP A 21 -68.44 -5.32 29.34
CA TRP A 21 -67.74 -5.27 28.08
C TRP A 21 -66.43 -4.48 28.20
N ASN A 22 -66.43 -3.34 28.87
CA ASN A 22 -65.26 -2.48 29.06
C ASN A 22 -64.31 -2.97 30.17
N SER A 23 -64.69 -4.02 30.91
CA SER A 23 -63.86 -4.63 31.94
C SER A 23 -62.86 -5.64 31.42
N PHE A 24 -63.05 -6.16 30.19
CA PHE A 24 -62.16 -7.11 29.58
C PHE A 24 -61.08 -6.43 28.76
N TYR A 25 -59.84 -6.91 28.89
CA TYR A 25 -58.77 -6.55 27.98
C TYR A 25 -57.90 -7.78 27.65
N THR A 26 -57.27 -7.79 26.48
CA THR A 26 -56.43 -8.87 25.99
C THR A 26 -54.99 -8.47 26.04
N ILE A 27 -54.11 -9.42 26.41
CA ILE A 27 -52.65 -9.30 26.38
C ILE A 27 -52.13 -10.21 25.30
N SER A 28 -51.35 -9.66 24.37
CA SER A 28 -50.64 -10.43 23.34
C SER A 28 -49.40 -11.10 23.94
N MET A 29 -48.93 -12.18 23.32
CA MET A 29 -47.70 -12.88 23.71
C MET A 29 -46.43 -11.99 23.66
N THR A 30 -46.53 -10.92 22.86
CA THR A 30 -45.42 -9.95 22.65
C THR A 30 -45.44 -8.78 23.64
N GLU A 31 -46.54 -8.66 24.43
CA GLU A 31 -46.77 -7.55 25.34
C GLU A 31 -46.67 -7.99 26.80
N GLN A 32 -46.36 -7.05 27.65
CA GLN A 32 -46.46 -7.14 29.10
C GLN A 32 -47.18 -5.90 29.61
N VAL A 33 -47.96 -6.05 30.63
CA VAL A 33 -48.93 -5.03 31.07
C VAL A 33 -48.78 -4.71 32.53
N ILE A 34 -48.90 -3.40 32.81
CA ILE A 34 -49.03 -2.89 34.15
C ILE A 34 -50.37 -2.15 34.27
N ILE A 35 -51.10 -2.46 35.34
CA ILE A 35 -52.32 -1.77 35.67
C ILE A 35 -51.99 -0.63 36.63
N THR A 36 -52.42 0.57 36.28
CA THR A 36 -52.33 1.74 37.17
C THR A 36 -53.72 2.23 37.54
N GLN A 37 -53.89 2.59 38.82
CA GLN A 37 -55.10 3.18 39.34
C GLN A 37 -54.80 4.59 39.86
N PHE A 38 -55.40 5.60 39.22
CA PHE A 38 -55.08 7.01 39.54
C PHE A 38 -53.58 7.34 39.51
N GLY A 39 -52.85 6.74 38.61
CA GLY A 39 -51.40 6.94 38.47
C GLY A 39 -50.54 6.09 39.43
N LYS A 40 -51.15 5.37 40.37
CA LYS A 40 -50.42 4.44 41.26
C LYS A 40 -50.49 3.02 40.68
N VAL A 41 -49.36 2.31 40.70
CA VAL A 41 -49.30 0.93 40.23
C VAL A 41 -50.14 0.04 41.16
N LYS A 42 -51.02 -0.77 40.58
CA LYS A 42 -51.90 -1.72 41.29
C LYS A 42 -51.52 -3.14 40.89
N GLY A 43 -51.03 -3.91 41.88
CA GLY A 43 -50.73 -5.31 41.68
C GLY A 43 -49.37 -5.59 41.02
N LEU A 44 -49.20 -6.84 40.63
CA LEU A 44 -48.01 -7.36 39.95
C LEU A 44 -48.10 -7.15 38.41
N THR A 45 -46.95 -7.15 37.76
CA THR A 45 -46.87 -7.16 36.32
C THR A 45 -47.51 -8.40 35.72
N ILE A 46 -48.42 -8.23 34.78
CA ILE A 46 -49.07 -9.33 34.08
C ILE A 46 -48.33 -9.62 32.78
N THR A 47 -47.71 -10.77 32.76
CA THR A 47 -46.88 -11.22 31.61
C THR A 47 -47.53 -12.36 30.83
N GLU A 48 -48.59 -12.96 31.41
CA GLU A 48 -49.29 -14.07 30.78
C GLU A 48 -50.27 -13.58 29.69
N PRO A 49 -50.17 -14.15 28.48
CA PRO A 49 -51.10 -13.81 27.41
C PRO A 49 -52.48 -14.35 27.70
N GLY A 50 -53.49 -13.61 27.31
CA GLY A 50 -54.89 -14.03 27.53
C GLY A 50 -55.83 -12.88 27.76
N ILE A 51 -57.03 -13.23 28.24
CA ILE A 51 -58.08 -12.28 28.60
C ILE A 51 -58.01 -12.02 30.09
N HIS A 52 -57.89 -10.77 30.48
CA HIS A 52 -57.79 -10.34 31.85
C HIS A 52 -58.88 -9.32 32.18
N LEU A 53 -59.19 -9.17 33.45
CA LEU A 53 -60.23 -8.26 33.98
C LEU A 53 -59.55 -7.01 34.55
N LYS A 54 -60.09 -5.85 34.26
CA LYS A 54 -59.76 -4.55 34.84
C LYS A 54 -60.99 -3.86 35.39
N THR A 55 -60.83 -2.99 36.37
CA THR A 55 -61.94 -2.12 36.82
C THR A 55 -62.17 -1.03 35.77
N PRO A 56 -63.34 -1.01 35.09
CA PRO A 56 -63.64 -0.03 34.06
C PRO A 56 -63.57 1.39 34.64
N PHE A 57 -63.06 2.34 33.86
CA PHE A 57 -62.91 3.78 34.14
C PHE A 57 -61.84 4.12 35.22
N ILE A 58 -61.48 3.21 36.07
CA ILE A 58 -60.54 3.46 37.17
C ILE A 58 -59.16 2.94 36.86
N ASP A 59 -59.07 1.75 36.25
CA ASP A 59 -57.82 1.09 35.94
C ASP A 59 -57.36 1.45 34.53
N THR A 60 -56.14 2.00 34.42
CA THR A 60 -55.47 2.28 33.15
C THR A 60 -54.48 1.17 32.85
N VAL A 61 -54.54 0.61 31.64
CA VAL A 61 -53.66 -0.48 31.19
C VAL A 61 -52.49 0.12 30.44
N ASN A 62 -51.28 0.04 30.98
CA ASN A 62 -50.04 0.44 30.31
C ASN A 62 -49.41 -0.79 29.69
N ARG A 63 -49.22 -0.78 28.39
CA ARG A 63 -48.67 -1.87 27.59
C ARG A 63 -47.20 -1.59 27.27
N PHE A 64 -46.33 -2.58 27.45
CA PHE A 64 -44.92 -2.52 27.13
C PHE A 64 -44.55 -3.71 26.24
N ASP A 65 -43.69 -3.50 25.28
CA ASP A 65 -43.17 -4.57 24.43
C ASP A 65 -42.25 -5.48 25.24
N LYS A 66 -42.41 -6.82 25.13
CA LYS A 66 -41.59 -7.86 25.75
C LYS A 66 -40.46 -8.28 24.82
N ARG A 67 -40.55 -7.97 23.52
CA ARG A 67 -39.59 -8.29 22.51
C ARG A 67 -38.28 -7.53 22.74
N VAL A 68 -37.25 -7.95 22.05
CA VAL A 68 -35.99 -7.22 21.96
C VAL A 68 -36.20 -5.98 21.08
N LEU A 69 -35.90 -4.83 21.65
CA LEU A 69 -35.98 -3.52 21.04
C LEU A 69 -34.58 -3.08 20.60
N GLU A 70 -34.56 -2.23 19.57
CA GLU A 70 -33.32 -1.64 19.10
C GLU A 70 -33.10 -0.23 19.64
N TRP A 71 -31.86 0.11 19.85
CA TRP A 71 -31.40 1.47 20.06
C TRP A 71 -30.29 1.78 19.08
N ASP A 72 -30.45 2.83 18.30
CA ASP A 72 -29.50 3.26 17.27
C ASP A 72 -29.07 4.70 17.55
N SER A 73 -27.79 4.87 17.89
CA SER A 73 -27.22 6.19 18.14
C SER A 73 -26.97 6.92 16.83
N ARG A 74 -27.26 8.21 16.81
CA ARG A 74 -26.74 9.09 15.75
C ARG A 74 -25.21 9.08 15.81
N PRO A 75 -24.53 9.13 14.65
CA PRO A 75 -23.07 9.25 14.64
C PRO A 75 -22.63 10.48 15.42
N VAL A 76 -21.78 10.29 16.41
CA VAL A 76 -21.23 11.36 17.25
C VAL A 76 -19.74 11.41 17.08
N SER A 77 -19.21 12.63 16.95
CA SER A 77 -17.78 12.85 16.88
C SER A 77 -17.12 12.64 18.25
N MET A 78 -16.12 11.76 18.30
CA MET A 78 -15.38 11.40 19.52
C MET A 78 -13.89 11.41 19.23
N THR A 79 -13.08 11.69 20.27
CA THR A 79 -11.62 11.68 20.17
C THR A 79 -11.09 10.43 20.84
N THR A 80 -10.19 9.72 20.17
CA THR A 80 -9.48 8.56 20.70
C THR A 80 -8.25 8.96 21.53
N ARG A 81 -7.61 8.01 22.20
CA ARG A 81 -6.38 8.23 22.97
C ARG A 81 -5.24 8.79 22.12
N ASP A 82 -5.12 8.31 20.88
CA ASP A 82 -4.16 8.78 19.87
C ASP A 82 -4.58 10.09 19.17
N LYS A 83 -5.55 10.84 19.77
CA LYS A 83 -6.05 12.15 19.32
C LYS A 83 -6.64 12.14 17.91
N GLN A 84 -7.16 11.00 17.47
CA GLN A 84 -7.89 10.93 16.20
C GLN A 84 -9.37 11.28 16.42
N TYR A 85 -9.93 12.08 15.51
CA TYR A 85 -11.35 12.45 15.54
C TYR A 85 -12.16 11.48 14.68
N LEU A 86 -13.04 10.74 15.31
CA LEU A 86 -13.89 9.73 14.70
C LEU A 86 -15.36 10.04 14.86
N GLU A 87 -16.14 9.79 13.84
CA GLU A 87 -17.58 9.72 13.91
C GLU A 87 -17.99 8.27 14.15
N ILE A 88 -18.54 8.01 15.35
CA ILE A 88 -18.91 6.67 15.79
C ILE A 88 -20.43 6.60 15.94
N GLY A 89 -21.04 5.68 15.19
CA GLY A 89 -22.41 5.24 15.41
C GLY A 89 -22.41 3.95 16.20
N THR A 90 -23.21 3.89 17.26
CA THR A 90 -23.35 2.73 18.14
C THR A 90 -24.77 2.18 18.03
N PHE A 91 -24.89 0.87 18.08
CA PHE A 91 -26.14 0.13 18.07
C PHE A 91 -26.21 -0.78 19.28
N ALA A 92 -27.36 -0.86 19.93
CA ALA A 92 -27.59 -1.77 21.03
C ALA A 92 -28.95 -2.46 20.92
N ARG A 93 -29.02 -3.67 21.43
CA ARG A 93 -30.26 -4.41 21.61
C ARG A 93 -30.57 -4.47 23.08
N TRP A 94 -31.81 -4.12 23.41
CA TRP A 94 -32.26 -4.06 24.79
C TRP A 94 -33.67 -4.64 24.94
N ARG A 95 -34.04 -4.97 26.17
CA ARG A 95 -35.38 -5.43 26.49
C ARG A 95 -35.81 -4.94 27.86
N ILE A 96 -37.10 -4.88 28.08
CA ILE A 96 -37.70 -4.55 29.37
C ILE A 96 -37.81 -5.87 30.16
N THR A 97 -37.03 -6.00 31.23
CA THR A 97 -37.04 -7.18 32.11
C THR A 97 -37.98 -7.01 33.28
N ASP A 98 -38.03 -5.81 33.84
CA ASP A 98 -38.95 -5.46 34.93
C ASP A 98 -39.82 -4.25 34.51
N PRO A 99 -41.07 -4.49 34.02
CA PRO A 99 -41.94 -3.44 33.59
C PRO A 99 -42.35 -2.50 34.73
N LEU A 100 -42.46 -2.99 35.99
CA LEU A 100 -42.84 -2.15 37.13
C LEU A 100 -41.73 -1.11 37.36
N GLN A 101 -40.51 -1.54 37.47
CA GLN A 101 -39.36 -0.65 37.65
C GLN A 101 -39.20 0.30 36.47
N PHE A 102 -39.41 -0.21 35.24
CA PHE A 102 -39.38 0.56 34.03
C PHE A 102 -40.41 1.68 34.07
N PHE A 103 -41.69 1.37 34.41
CA PHE A 103 -42.75 2.35 34.47
C PHE A 103 -42.49 3.43 35.53
N VAL A 104 -42.03 3.06 36.71
CA VAL A 104 -41.73 4.01 37.80
C VAL A 104 -40.58 4.96 37.42
N SER A 105 -39.56 4.44 36.71
CA SER A 105 -38.35 5.21 36.38
C SER A 105 -38.43 5.99 35.08
N MET A 106 -39.08 5.43 34.06
CA MET A 106 -39.06 5.94 32.68
C MET A 106 -40.44 6.33 32.15
N ARG A 107 -41.50 5.68 32.60
CA ARG A 107 -42.88 5.79 32.16
C ARG A 107 -43.15 5.34 30.73
N ASP A 108 -42.35 5.79 29.77
CA ASP A 108 -42.52 5.51 28.36
C ASP A 108 -41.19 5.10 27.69
N GLU A 109 -41.29 4.51 26.50
CA GLU A 109 -40.16 4.05 25.70
C GLU A 109 -39.30 5.23 25.20
N ARG A 110 -39.89 6.37 24.91
CA ARG A 110 -39.16 7.56 24.45
C ARG A 110 -38.19 8.08 25.51
N THR A 111 -38.63 8.12 26.75
CA THR A 111 -37.77 8.49 27.89
C THR A 111 -36.68 7.46 28.09
N ALA A 112 -36.98 6.15 27.92
CA ALA A 112 -36.01 5.10 27.98
C ALA A 112 -34.94 5.24 26.91
N LEU A 113 -35.31 5.49 25.66
CA LEU A 113 -34.37 5.75 24.55
C LEU A 113 -33.46 6.94 24.85
N SER A 114 -34.00 8.04 25.39
CA SER A 114 -33.17 9.20 25.79
C SER A 114 -32.17 8.86 26.90
N ARG A 115 -32.61 8.09 27.91
CA ARG A 115 -31.71 7.64 28.99
C ARG A 115 -30.67 6.65 28.52
N LEU A 116 -31.01 5.78 27.57
CA LEU A 116 -30.03 4.89 26.92
C LEU A 116 -29.01 5.70 26.14
N ASP A 117 -29.45 6.74 25.42
CA ASP A 117 -28.58 7.63 24.67
C ASP A 117 -27.57 8.33 25.59
N ASP A 118 -28.01 8.85 26.73
CA ASP A 118 -27.14 9.47 27.72
C ASP A 118 -26.13 8.47 28.32
N ASN A 119 -26.59 7.30 28.74
CA ASN A 119 -25.75 6.30 29.43
C ASN A 119 -24.80 5.58 28.47
N LEU A 120 -25.32 5.05 27.35
CA LEU A 120 -24.51 4.38 26.34
C LEU A 120 -23.56 5.36 25.65
N GLY A 121 -24.05 6.57 25.31
CA GLY A 121 -23.24 7.60 24.68
C GLY A 121 -22.08 8.06 25.56
N SER A 122 -22.32 8.29 26.87
CA SER A 122 -21.26 8.68 27.81
C SER A 122 -20.25 7.56 28.03
N SER A 123 -20.73 6.31 28.21
CA SER A 123 -19.87 5.14 28.38
C SER A 123 -19.02 4.85 27.13
N THR A 124 -19.65 4.94 25.95
CA THR A 124 -18.94 4.80 24.66
C THR A 124 -17.85 5.87 24.53
N ARG A 125 -18.17 7.13 24.78
CA ARG A 125 -17.21 8.23 24.71
C ARG A 125 -16.03 8.05 25.65
N SER A 126 -16.30 7.68 26.91
CA SER A 126 -15.26 7.41 27.90
C SER A 126 -14.36 6.24 27.49
N THR A 127 -14.96 5.17 27.00
CA THR A 127 -14.21 3.98 26.56
C THR A 127 -13.36 4.28 25.32
N VAL A 128 -13.94 4.96 24.33
CA VAL A 128 -13.22 5.36 23.09
C VAL A 128 -12.04 6.29 23.41
N ALA A 129 -12.21 7.24 24.33
CA ALA A 129 -11.14 8.17 24.73
C ALA A 129 -9.93 7.47 25.38
N ASN A 130 -10.13 6.27 25.92
CA ASN A 130 -9.07 5.47 26.57
C ASN A 130 -8.39 4.46 25.64
N HIS A 131 -8.88 4.30 24.41
CA HIS A 131 -8.36 3.32 23.46
C HIS A 131 -7.85 3.99 22.18
N ASP A 132 -6.90 3.32 21.50
CA ASP A 132 -6.36 3.78 20.23
C ASP A 132 -7.30 3.39 19.09
N LEU A 133 -7.25 4.17 18.01
CA LEU A 133 -8.05 3.92 16.82
C LEU A 133 -7.93 2.48 16.30
N ILE A 134 -6.72 1.95 16.31
CA ILE A 134 -6.43 0.60 15.80
C ILE A 134 -7.17 -0.48 16.59
N GLU A 135 -7.36 -0.29 17.90
CA GLU A 135 -8.08 -1.19 18.80
C GLU A 135 -9.59 -1.19 18.54
N LEU A 136 -10.13 -0.04 18.13
CA LEU A 136 -11.55 0.10 17.76
C LEU A 136 -11.89 -0.56 16.41
N ILE A 137 -10.91 -0.62 15.49
CA ILE A 137 -11.13 -1.16 14.14
C ILE A 137 -10.83 -2.66 14.09
N ARG A 138 -9.77 -3.11 14.75
CA ARG A 138 -9.33 -4.50 14.67
C ARG A 138 -10.06 -5.39 15.66
N THR A 139 -10.48 -6.54 15.17
CA THR A 139 -11.11 -7.59 16.00
C THR A 139 -10.07 -8.59 16.51
N ASP A 140 -9.11 -8.98 15.66
CA ASP A 140 -8.13 -10.01 15.96
C ASP A 140 -6.80 -9.42 16.42
N LYS A 141 -6.30 -9.94 17.56
CA LYS A 141 -4.98 -9.62 18.12
C LYS A 141 -3.84 -10.21 17.28
N ASP A 142 -4.05 -11.38 16.70
CA ASP A 142 -3.03 -12.22 16.08
C ASP A 142 -2.97 -12.12 14.55
N ARG A 143 -3.52 -11.07 13.95
CA ARG A 143 -3.48 -10.89 12.49
C ARG A 143 -2.03 -10.77 12.01
N LYS A 144 -1.50 -11.85 11.44
CA LYS A 144 -0.22 -11.85 10.73
C LYS A 144 -0.41 -11.10 9.41
N ILE A 145 0.41 -10.08 9.17
CA ILE A 145 0.50 -9.51 7.82
C ILE A 145 1.21 -10.55 6.96
N ASN A 146 0.58 -10.93 5.85
CA ASN A 146 1.27 -11.72 4.83
C ASN A 146 2.39 -10.85 4.26
N ALA A 147 3.62 -11.13 4.66
CA ALA A 147 4.82 -10.42 4.19
C ALA A 147 4.97 -10.47 2.66
N SER A 148 4.34 -11.43 1.99
CA SER A 148 4.30 -11.54 0.54
C SER A 148 3.47 -10.46 -0.17
N ALA A 149 2.65 -9.71 0.56
CA ALA A 149 1.84 -8.61 0.00
C ALA A 149 2.51 -7.23 0.14
N LEU A 150 3.68 -7.16 0.80
CA LEU A 150 4.46 -5.93 0.95
C LEU A 150 5.49 -5.86 -0.18
N PRO A 151 5.65 -4.71 -0.86
CA PRO A 151 6.75 -4.51 -1.79
C PRO A 151 8.08 -4.76 -1.08
N THR A 152 8.97 -5.50 -1.73
CA THR A 152 10.33 -5.77 -1.24
C THR A 152 11.03 -4.44 -0.91
N GLY A 153 11.40 -4.21 0.34
CA GLY A 153 12.03 -2.96 0.79
C GLY A 153 11.13 -2.01 1.58
N ALA A 154 9.85 -2.30 1.77
CA ALA A 154 9.06 -1.62 2.79
C ALA A 154 9.56 -2.12 4.16
N GLU A 155 10.27 -1.26 4.90
CA GLU A 155 10.48 -1.50 6.33
C GLU A 155 9.14 -1.85 6.93
N THR A 156 9.04 -3.04 7.49
CA THR A 156 7.86 -3.52 8.20
C THR A 156 7.66 -2.56 9.37
N ALA A 157 6.79 -1.56 9.19
CA ALA A 157 6.37 -0.74 10.31
C ALA A 157 5.94 -1.72 11.40
N PRO A 158 6.50 -1.62 12.63
CA PRO A 158 6.20 -2.57 13.68
C PRO A 158 4.68 -2.62 13.81
N LEU A 159 4.11 -3.82 13.67
CA LEU A 159 2.68 -4.04 13.90
C LEU A 159 2.39 -3.51 15.29
N ILE A 160 1.62 -2.43 15.36
CA ILE A 160 1.16 -1.90 16.65
C ILE A 160 0.41 -3.04 17.32
N THR A 161 0.98 -3.56 18.40
CA THR A 161 0.41 -4.65 19.19
C THR A 161 -0.89 -4.14 19.78
N ILE A 162 -1.99 -4.79 19.48
CA ILE A 162 -3.31 -4.44 19.98
C ILE A 162 -3.44 -5.05 21.38
N ARG A 163 -3.74 -4.23 22.37
CA ARG A 163 -4.00 -4.69 23.75
C ARG A 163 -5.36 -5.34 23.83
N GLU A 164 -6.37 -4.67 23.30
CA GLU A 164 -7.77 -5.08 23.30
C GLU A 164 -8.32 -4.94 21.88
N GLY A 165 -9.14 -5.89 21.47
CA GLY A 165 -9.79 -5.84 20.18
C GLY A 165 -11.17 -5.19 20.31
N ARG A 166 -11.77 -4.83 19.16
CA ARG A 166 -13.10 -4.23 19.05
C ARG A 166 -14.16 -4.94 19.91
N VAL A 167 -14.19 -6.26 19.90
CA VAL A 167 -15.18 -7.05 20.65
C VAL A 167 -14.99 -6.87 22.14
N ALA A 168 -13.76 -6.85 22.65
CA ALA A 168 -13.49 -6.62 24.06
C ALA A 168 -13.92 -5.23 24.54
N ILE A 169 -13.73 -4.23 23.68
CA ILE A 169 -14.15 -2.84 23.93
C ILE A 169 -15.67 -2.74 23.95
N GLU A 170 -16.37 -3.38 23.04
CA GLU A 170 -17.84 -3.45 23.02
C GLU A 170 -18.38 -4.14 24.28
N GLU A 171 -17.74 -5.22 24.74
CA GLU A 171 -18.07 -5.88 26.01
C GLU A 171 -17.79 -5.01 27.25
N MET A 172 -16.73 -4.22 27.25
CA MET A 172 -16.45 -3.27 28.32
C MET A 172 -17.56 -2.22 28.44
N ILE A 173 -18.00 -1.65 27.32
CA ILE A 173 -19.11 -0.69 27.29
C ILE A 173 -20.37 -1.35 27.87
N LEU A 174 -20.66 -2.59 27.47
CA LEU A 174 -21.79 -3.35 27.99
C LEU A 174 -21.69 -3.55 29.49
N LYS A 175 -20.56 -4.05 29.99
CA LYS A 175 -20.31 -4.30 31.43
C LYS A 175 -20.42 -3.01 32.28
N GLN A 176 -19.95 -1.89 31.73
CA GLN A 176 -20.01 -0.60 32.41
C GLN A 176 -21.43 -0.03 32.48
N THR A 177 -22.23 -0.23 31.40
CA THR A 177 -23.56 0.34 31.29
C THR A 177 -24.64 -0.53 31.95
N GLN A 178 -24.49 -1.85 31.94
CA GLN A 178 -25.48 -2.80 32.43
C GLN A 178 -25.93 -2.57 33.89
N PRO A 179 -25.06 -2.28 34.87
CA PRO A 179 -25.48 -2.05 36.26
C PRO A 179 -26.31 -0.77 36.42
N VAL A 180 -26.11 0.21 35.53
CA VAL A 180 -26.85 1.47 35.56
C VAL A 180 -28.26 1.28 34.98
N VAL A 181 -28.38 0.63 33.84
CA VAL A 181 -29.68 0.43 33.17
C VAL A 181 -30.54 -0.60 33.85
N LYS A 182 -29.93 -1.58 34.56
CA LYS A 182 -30.66 -2.55 35.37
C LYS A 182 -31.50 -1.89 36.49
N LYS A 183 -31.07 -0.75 37.02
CA LYS A 183 -31.84 0.07 37.98
C LYS A 183 -33.12 0.63 37.39
N PHE A 184 -33.24 0.65 36.10
CA PHE A 184 -34.42 1.14 35.36
C PHE A 184 -35.31 0.00 34.86
N GLY A 185 -35.03 -1.25 35.21
CA GLY A 185 -35.79 -2.42 34.76
C GLY A 185 -35.48 -2.81 33.29
N ILE A 186 -34.35 -2.34 32.75
CA ILE A 186 -33.88 -2.59 31.38
C ILE A 186 -32.68 -3.51 31.41
N GLU A 187 -32.61 -4.41 30.47
CA GLU A 187 -31.44 -5.25 30.20
C GLU A 187 -30.91 -4.97 28.79
N ILE A 188 -29.63 -4.66 28.68
CA ILE A 188 -28.94 -4.56 27.39
C ILE A 188 -28.36 -5.93 27.09
N LEU A 189 -28.64 -6.46 25.89
CA LEU A 189 -28.18 -7.76 25.44
C LEU A 189 -26.79 -7.66 24.81
N ASP A 190 -26.60 -6.68 23.92
CA ASP A 190 -25.33 -6.39 23.31
C ASP A 190 -25.24 -4.91 22.91
N VAL A 191 -23.98 -4.49 22.72
CA VAL A 191 -23.63 -3.17 22.20
C VAL A 191 -22.61 -3.39 21.09
N ARG A 192 -22.83 -2.75 19.94
CA ARG A 192 -21.96 -2.87 18.77
C ARG A 192 -21.68 -1.52 18.14
N PHE A 193 -20.47 -1.33 17.64
CA PHE A 193 -20.16 -0.19 16.77
C PHE A 193 -20.74 -0.46 15.38
N LYS A 194 -21.61 0.42 14.90
CA LYS A 194 -22.24 0.32 13.58
C LYS A 194 -21.34 0.90 12.50
N ARG A 195 -20.82 2.09 12.71
CA ARG A 195 -19.99 2.82 11.76
C ARG A 195 -18.89 3.54 12.50
N LEU A 196 -17.70 3.44 11.94
CA LEU A 196 -16.50 4.13 12.38
C LEU A 196 -15.93 4.86 11.17
N ASN A 197 -16.10 6.17 11.12
CA ASN A 197 -15.59 7.01 10.06
C ASN A 197 -14.70 8.10 10.64
N TYR A 198 -13.76 8.59 9.86
CA TYR A 198 -13.12 9.86 10.19
C TYR A 198 -14.10 11.00 10.04
N SER A 199 -13.98 12.02 10.86
CA SER A 199 -14.71 13.27 10.65
C SER A 199 -14.37 13.85 9.29
N SER A 200 -15.36 14.39 8.59
CA SER A 200 -15.24 14.89 7.20
C SER A 200 -14.08 15.89 7.03
N GLY A 201 -13.86 16.77 8.00
CA GLY A 201 -12.76 17.74 7.97
C GLY A 201 -11.36 17.13 8.18
N VAL A 202 -11.29 15.91 8.74
CA VAL A 202 -10.02 15.19 8.95
C VAL A 202 -9.73 14.27 7.77
N LEU A 203 -10.75 13.71 7.15
CA LEU A 203 -10.65 12.77 6.04
C LEU A 203 -9.86 13.36 4.86
N GLU A 204 -10.13 14.60 4.50
CA GLU A 204 -9.43 15.31 3.42
C GLU A 204 -7.93 15.48 3.72
N LYS A 205 -7.59 15.85 4.97
CA LYS A 205 -6.20 15.98 5.39
C LYS A 205 -5.47 14.63 5.41
N ILE A 206 -6.15 13.56 5.79
CA ILE A 206 -5.58 12.20 5.77
C ILE A 206 -5.34 11.75 4.32
N HIS A 207 -6.28 12.00 3.41
CA HIS A 207 -6.10 11.69 2.00
C HIS A 207 -4.92 12.46 1.40
N ALA A 208 -4.83 13.76 1.64
CA ALA A 208 -3.70 14.58 1.17
C ALA A 208 -2.36 14.05 1.72
N ARG A 209 -2.31 13.70 3.00
CA ARG A 209 -1.12 13.09 3.61
C ARG A 209 -0.78 11.75 2.98
N MET A 210 -1.76 10.85 2.79
CA MET A 210 -1.53 9.55 2.15
C MET A 210 -1.00 9.70 0.71
N ILE A 211 -1.54 10.65 -0.04
CA ILE A 211 -1.05 10.96 -1.40
C ILE A 211 0.41 11.39 -1.33
N SER A 212 0.73 12.37 -0.47
CA SER A 212 2.11 12.84 -0.30
C SER A 212 3.08 11.74 0.14
N GLU A 213 2.69 10.88 1.07
CA GLU A 213 3.49 9.73 1.50
C GLU A 213 3.73 8.75 0.34
N ARG A 214 2.72 8.49 -0.50
CA ARG A 214 2.85 7.63 -1.69
C ARG A 214 3.75 8.26 -2.75
N GLU A 215 3.64 9.55 -2.97
CA GLU A 215 4.51 10.29 -3.88
C GLU A 215 5.96 10.27 -3.42
N GLN A 216 6.22 10.44 -2.12
CA GLN A 216 7.58 10.33 -1.55
C GLN A 216 8.15 8.93 -1.74
N ILE A 217 7.36 7.88 -1.48
CA ILE A 217 7.78 6.49 -1.69
C ILE A 217 8.10 6.25 -3.18
N ALA A 218 7.23 6.71 -4.08
CA ALA A 218 7.44 6.59 -5.53
C ALA A 218 8.68 7.36 -6.00
N ALA A 219 8.91 8.57 -5.49
CA ALA A 219 10.10 9.37 -5.79
C ALA A 219 11.38 8.67 -5.30
N ARG A 220 11.35 8.09 -4.09
CA ARG A 220 12.48 7.32 -3.56
C ARG A 220 12.81 6.13 -4.45
N PHE A 221 11.85 5.29 -4.80
CA PHE A 221 12.08 4.14 -5.68
C PHE A 221 12.57 4.55 -7.07
N ARG A 222 12.07 5.66 -7.62
CA ARG A 222 12.56 6.19 -8.90
C ARG A 222 14.02 6.62 -8.79
N SER A 223 14.37 7.38 -7.74
CA SER A 223 15.75 7.81 -7.52
C SER A 223 16.71 6.64 -7.26
N GLU A 224 16.30 5.63 -6.48
CA GLU A 224 17.05 4.41 -6.26
C GLU A 224 17.25 3.65 -7.57
N GLY A 225 16.20 3.54 -8.40
CA GLY A 225 16.26 2.91 -9.72
C GLY A 225 17.19 3.63 -10.68
N GLU A 226 17.12 4.96 -10.74
CA GLU A 226 18.01 5.79 -11.55
C GLU A 226 19.47 5.68 -11.08
N GLY A 227 19.70 5.68 -9.77
CA GLY A 227 21.02 5.48 -9.18
C GLY A 227 21.60 4.10 -9.50
N GLU A 228 20.80 3.05 -9.41
CA GLU A 228 21.25 1.70 -9.76
C GLU A 228 21.49 1.55 -11.26
N ALA A 229 20.67 2.13 -12.11
CA ALA A 229 20.88 2.14 -13.55
C ALA A 229 22.16 2.88 -13.94
N ALA A 230 22.44 4.03 -13.29
CA ALA A 230 23.69 4.77 -13.48
C ALA A 230 24.91 3.95 -13.01
N ARG A 231 24.80 3.25 -11.88
CA ARG A 231 25.85 2.36 -11.35
C ARG A 231 26.15 1.21 -12.32
N ILE A 232 25.12 0.54 -12.81
CA ILE A 232 25.25 -0.55 -13.78
C ILE A 232 25.90 -0.04 -15.08
N SER A 233 25.44 1.12 -15.59
CA SER A 233 26.00 1.74 -16.79
C SER A 233 27.48 2.12 -16.61
N GLY A 234 27.84 2.69 -15.47
CA GLY A 234 29.20 3.00 -15.10
C GLY A 234 30.10 1.75 -15.02
N THR A 235 29.63 0.71 -14.36
CA THR A 235 30.36 -0.58 -14.26
C THR A 235 30.57 -1.22 -15.62
N ARG A 236 29.52 -1.20 -16.48
CA ARG A 236 29.61 -1.66 -17.86
C ARG A 236 30.68 -0.89 -18.65
N GLY A 237 30.72 0.43 -18.51
CA GLY A 237 31.70 1.29 -19.18
C GLY A 237 33.13 0.96 -18.74
N LEU A 238 33.35 0.79 -17.45
CA LEU A 238 34.66 0.38 -16.90
C LEU A 238 35.07 -0.99 -17.41
N GLU A 239 34.19 -1.98 -17.42
CA GLU A 239 34.52 -3.33 -17.88
C GLU A 239 34.84 -3.37 -19.38
N LEU A 240 34.07 -2.66 -20.20
CA LEU A 240 34.33 -2.52 -21.62
C LEU A 240 35.69 -1.86 -21.89
N ASN A 241 36.01 -0.77 -21.19
CA ASN A 241 37.28 -0.09 -21.33
C ASN A 241 38.44 -0.99 -20.90
N LYS A 242 38.26 -1.76 -19.83
CA LYS A 242 39.27 -2.73 -19.36
C LYS A 242 39.52 -3.82 -20.40
N ILE A 243 38.45 -4.45 -20.89
CA ILE A 243 38.56 -5.51 -21.92
C ILE A 243 39.23 -4.96 -23.19
N THR A 244 38.81 -3.77 -23.64
CA THR A 244 39.40 -3.13 -24.85
C THR A 244 40.89 -2.82 -24.64
N SER A 245 41.27 -2.29 -23.47
CA SER A 245 42.65 -1.94 -23.15
C SER A 245 43.52 -3.20 -23.03
N GLU A 246 43.01 -4.26 -22.41
CA GLU A 246 43.73 -5.54 -22.34
C GLU A 246 43.89 -6.19 -23.72
N ALA A 247 42.85 -6.14 -24.55
CA ALA A 247 42.95 -6.63 -25.92
C ALA A 247 43.99 -5.86 -26.72
N TYR A 248 43.99 -4.52 -26.63
CA TYR A 248 44.94 -3.66 -27.30
C TYR A 248 46.39 -3.93 -26.82
N ARG A 249 46.58 -4.08 -25.51
CA ARG A 249 47.89 -4.49 -24.93
C ARG A 249 48.36 -5.83 -25.48
N LYS A 250 47.48 -6.84 -25.53
CA LYS A 250 47.85 -8.16 -26.12
C LYS A 250 48.19 -8.07 -27.60
N ILE A 251 47.46 -7.27 -28.38
CA ILE A 251 47.75 -7.06 -29.79
C ILE A 251 49.16 -6.46 -29.94
N GLN A 252 49.47 -5.42 -29.18
CA GLN A 252 50.79 -4.78 -29.24
C GLN A 252 51.92 -5.72 -28.77
N GLU A 253 51.69 -6.53 -27.75
CA GLU A 253 52.62 -7.51 -27.26
C GLU A 253 52.90 -8.61 -28.30
N ILE A 254 51.83 -9.14 -28.92
CA ILE A 254 51.95 -10.16 -29.98
C ILE A 254 52.67 -9.57 -31.21
N SER A 255 52.27 -8.38 -31.64
CA SER A 255 52.87 -7.68 -32.77
C SER A 255 54.36 -7.39 -32.52
N GLY A 256 54.68 -6.85 -31.33
CA GLY A 256 56.04 -6.56 -30.95
C GLY A 256 56.94 -7.82 -30.84
N THR A 257 56.39 -8.90 -30.26
CA THR A 257 57.14 -10.20 -30.20
C THR A 257 57.34 -10.81 -31.60
N ALA A 258 56.29 -10.71 -32.45
CA ALA A 258 56.42 -11.20 -33.83
C ALA A 258 57.44 -10.38 -34.66
N GLU A 259 57.47 -9.06 -34.54
CA GLU A 259 58.43 -8.19 -35.17
C GLU A 259 59.86 -8.44 -34.65
N ALA A 260 59.98 -8.61 -33.30
CA ALA A 260 61.25 -8.93 -32.71
C ALA A 260 61.81 -10.32 -33.20
N THR A 261 60.94 -11.33 -33.25
CA THR A 261 61.30 -12.66 -33.76
C THR A 261 61.61 -12.60 -35.23
N ALA A 262 60.86 -11.90 -36.06
CA ALA A 262 61.16 -11.70 -37.45
C ALA A 262 62.50 -10.99 -37.67
N SER A 263 62.72 -9.90 -36.93
CA SER A 263 64.01 -9.18 -36.98
C SER A 263 65.20 -10.04 -36.54
N ALA A 264 65.04 -10.84 -35.48
CA ALA A 264 66.07 -11.76 -35.04
C ALA A 264 66.35 -12.84 -36.09
N THR A 265 65.32 -13.43 -36.68
CA THR A 265 65.51 -14.45 -37.75
C THR A 265 66.17 -13.85 -38.99
N TYR A 266 65.81 -12.63 -39.39
CA TYR A 266 66.52 -11.96 -40.48
C TYR A 266 67.96 -11.62 -40.16
N ALA A 267 68.26 -11.14 -38.94
CA ALA A 267 69.56 -10.84 -38.49
C ALA A 267 70.48 -12.10 -38.45
N GLU A 268 69.94 -13.21 -37.97
CA GLU A 268 70.66 -14.50 -37.96
C GLU A 268 70.95 -14.97 -39.39
N ALA A 269 70.01 -14.93 -40.29
CA ALA A 269 70.19 -15.36 -41.68
C ALA A 269 71.19 -14.50 -42.44
N PHE A 270 71.14 -13.16 -42.25
CA PHE A 270 72.03 -12.26 -42.97
C PHE A 270 73.42 -12.13 -42.35
N ASN A 271 73.58 -12.39 -41.05
CA ASN A 271 74.90 -12.41 -40.37
C ASN A 271 75.65 -13.72 -40.58
N ALA A 272 75.06 -14.74 -41.21
CA ALA A 272 75.74 -16.02 -41.50
C ALA A 272 76.93 -15.89 -42.40
N SER A 273 77.07 -14.83 -43.21
CA SER A 273 78.26 -14.54 -44.00
C SER A 273 78.51 -13.01 -44.13
N PRO A 274 79.77 -12.55 -44.23
CA PRO A 274 80.05 -11.11 -44.37
C PRO A 274 79.39 -10.47 -45.59
N GLN A 275 79.28 -11.19 -46.68
CA GLN A 275 78.67 -10.71 -47.96
C GLN A 275 77.12 -10.57 -47.82
N ALA A 276 76.50 -11.47 -47.09
CA ALA A 276 75.08 -11.38 -46.81
C ALA A 276 74.75 -10.19 -45.89
N ALA A 277 75.63 -9.89 -44.93
CA ALA A 277 75.43 -8.72 -44.01
C ALA A 277 75.55 -7.40 -44.77
N GLU A 278 76.53 -7.27 -45.71
CA GLU A 278 76.65 -6.08 -46.57
C GLU A 278 75.42 -5.91 -47.49
N PHE A 279 74.94 -6.98 -48.08
CA PHE A 279 73.74 -6.95 -48.91
C PHE A 279 72.49 -6.55 -48.11
N TYR A 280 72.32 -7.06 -46.92
CA TYR A 280 71.20 -6.67 -46.06
C TYR A 280 71.28 -5.21 -45.60
N ALA A 281 72.45 -4.73 -45.21
CA ALA A 281 72.63 -3.32 -44.86
C ALA A 281 72.28 -2.40 -46.03
N PHE A 282 72.69 -2.80 -47.24
CA PHE A 282 72.32 -2.08 -48.48
C PHE A 282 70.83 -2.07 -48.71
N GLN A 283 70.17 -3.23 -48.67
CA GLN A 283 68.70 -3.34 -48.84
C GLN A 283 67.96 -2.53 -47.81
N LYS A 284 68.33 -2.56 -46.54
CA LYS A 284 67.70 -1.85 -45.44
C LYS A 284 67.88 -0.32 -45.57
N THR A 285 69.02 0.09 -46.04
CA THR A 285 69.28 1.51 -46.34
C THR A 285 68.37 2.01 -47.46
N LEU A 286 68.17 1.25 -48.53
CA LEU A 286 67.27 1.59 -49.59
C LEU A 286 65.83 1.61 -49.14
N GLU A 287 65.40 0.65 -48.31
CA GLU A 287 64.03 0.63 -47.71
C GLU A 287 63.78 1.87 -46.80
N THR A 288 64.82 2.24 -46.01
CA THR A 288 64.75 3.43 -45.15
C THR A 288 64.64 4.71 -45.99
N TYR A 289 65.40 4.82 -47.04
CA TYR A 289 65.29 5.95 -47.96
C TYR A 289 63.90 5.99 -48.67
N GLY A 290 63.34 4.85 -49.07
CA GLY A 290 62.04 4.74 -49.66
C GLY A 290 60.94 5.16 -48.71
N LYS A 291 61.06 4.84 -47.41
CA LYS A 291 60.10 5.25 -46.37
C LYS A 291 60.25 6.72 -45.98
N THR A 292 61.47 7.26 -46.01
CA THR A 292 61.78 8.63 -45.60
C THR A 292 61.50 9.63 -46.76
N ALA A 293 61.61 9.20 -48.01
CA ALA A 293 61.34 9.99 -49.20
C ALA A 293 59.84 9.91 -49.55
N SER A 294 58.94 10.32 -48.64
CA SER A 294 57.52 10.49 -48.92
C SER A 294 57.28 11.81 -49.65
N SER A 295 56.16 11.94 -50.32
CA SER A 295 55.78 13.12 -51.13
C SER A 295 55.80 14.46 -50.39
N ASP A 296 55.90 14.43 -49.06
CA ASP A 296 55.80 15.61 -48.20
C ASP A 296 57.14 15.92 -47.45
N THR A 297 58.22 15.23 -47.82
CA THR A 297 59.51 15.36 -47.13
C THR A 297 60.61 15.82 -48.14
N THR A 298 61.22 16.96 -47.86
CA THR A 298 62.38 17.42 -48.64
C THR A 298 63.65 16.86 -48.02
N VAL A 299 64.31 15.94 -48.70
CA VAL A 299 65.57 15.33 -48.25
C VAL A 299 66.75 15.99 -48.95
N VAL A 300 67.64 16.56 -48.18
CA VAL A 300 68.86 17.19 -48.71
C VAL A 300 70.02 16.21 -48.57
N PHE A 301 70.57 15.79 -49.72
CA PHE A 301 71.70 14.90 -49.75
C PHE A 301 73.00 15.67 -49.99
N SER A 302 74.04 15.40 -49.23
CA SER A 302 75.39 15.83 -49.50
C SER A 302 76.08 14.91 -50.56
N THR A 303 76.91 15.48 -51.41
CA THR A 303 77.66 14.72 -52.43
C THR A 303 78.58 13.66 -51.87
N GLY A 304 78.84 13.69 -50.55
CA GLY A 304 79.57 12.66 -49.82
C GLY A 304 78.69 11.64 -49.13
N SER A 305 77.34 11.68 -49.29
CA SER A 305 76.42 10.73 -48.67
C SER A 305 76.56 9.32 -49.24
N ASP A 306 76.30 8.31 -48.42
CA ASP A 306 76.38 6.92 -48.83
C ASP A 306 75.53 6.57 -50.06
N LEU A 307 74.39 7.31 -50.26
CA LEU A 307 73.60 7.12 -51.47
C LEU A 307 74.37 7.47 -52.76
N PHE A 308 75.07 8.59 -52.80
CA PHE A 308 75.87 8.99 -53.96
C PHE A 308 77.11 8.07 -54.11
N ARG A 309 77.66 7.52 -53.04
CA ARG A 309 78.69 6.53 -53.08
C ARG A 309 78.24 5.20 -53.70
N LEU A 310 77.02 4.77 -53.38
CA LEU A 310 76.37 3.59 -53.98
C LEU A 310 76.06 3.83 -55.49
N MET A 311 75.61 5.00 -55.91
CA MET A 311 75.40 5.31 -57.32
C MET A 311 76.68 5.33 -58.13
N LYS A 312 77.81 5.69 -57.55
CA LYS A 312 79.10 5.65 -58.21
C LYS A 312 79.67 4.23 -58.37
N THR A 313 79.22 3.28 -57.59
CA THR A 313 79.76 1.91 -57.59
C THR A 313 78.91 0.95 -58.41
N ILE A 314 77.80 1.36 -58.93
CA ILE A 314 76.94 0.54 -59.81
C ILE A 314 77.54 0.51 -61.20
N THR A 315 78.33 -0.49 -61.50
CA THR A 315 78.60 -0.88 -62.88
C THR A 315 77.40 -1.57 -63.46
N PRO A 316 76.99 -1.29 -64.69
CA PRO A 316 75.77 -1.86 -65.29
C PRO A 316 75.84 -3.36 -65.38
N VAL A 317 75.09 -4.07 -64.61
CA VAL A 317 74.90 -5.53 -64.78
C VAL A 317 73.80 -5.71 -65.80
N PRO A 318 73.96 -6.62 -66.77
CA PRO A 318 72.95 -6.89 -67.79
C PRO A 318 71.66 -7.40 -67.18
N PRO A 319 70.51 -7.12 -67.79
CA PRO A 319 69.23 -7.42 -67.12
C PRO A 319 68.99 -8.92 -66.98
N ALA A 320 68.80 -9.36 -65.71
CA ALA A 320 68.30 -10.69 -65.37
C ALA A 320 66.79 -10.81 -65.76
N PRO A 321 66.36 -12.02 -66.15
CA PRO A 321 64.96 -12.23 -66.57
C PRO A 321 64.00 -12.03 -65.37
N ALA A 322 62.88 -11.39 -65.66
CA ALA A 322 61.83 -11.00 -64.73
C ALA A 322 61.20 -12.23 -64.00
N PRO A 323 61.12 -12.21 -62.70
CA PRO A 323 60.38 -13.25 -61.94
C PRO A 323 58.86 -13.11 -62.17
N PRO A 324 58.10 -14.21 -62.11
CA PRO A 324 56.67 -14.21 -62.32
C PRO A 324 55.86 -13.41 -61.22
N ALA A 325 54.88 -12.67 -61.65
CA ALA A 325 54.02 -11.85 -60.81
C ALA A 325 53.36 -12.67 -59.70
N LYS A 326 53.64 -12.35 -58.44
CA LYS A 326 52.89 -12.87 -57.30
C LYS A 326 51.57 -12.12 -57.18
N THR A 327 50.48 -12.89 -57.30
CA THR A 327 49.11 -12.50 -57.06
C THR A 327 48.97 -11.77 -55.71
N ALA A 328 48.40 -10.59 -55.74
CA ALA A 328 48.12 -9.76 -54.57
C ALA A 328 47.15 -10.48 -53.63
N ALA A 329 47.52 -10.57 -52.38
CA ALA A 329 46.64 -11.00 -51.32
C ALA A 329 45.53 -9.96 -51.07
N PRO A 330 44.28 -10.34 -50.83
CA PRO A 330 43.19 -9.41 -50.62
C PRO A 330 43.36 -8.57 -49.36
N THR A 331 43.21 -7.28 -49.51
CA THR A 331 43.16 -6.27 -48.47
C THR A 331 41.93 -6.53 -47.57
N PRO A 332 42.03 -6.58 -46.24
CA PRO A 332 40.89 -6.67 -45.39
C PRO A 332 40.06 -5.36 -45.42
N PRO A 333 38.71 -5.44 -45.42
CA PRO A 333 37.85 -4.28 -45.45
C PRO A 333 38.01 -3.39 -44.23
N PRO A 334 37.81 -2.07 -44.33
CA PRO A 334 37.87 -1.16 -43.19
C PRO A 334 36.70 -1.43 -42.22
N ALA A 335 37.02 -1.51 -40.93
CA ALA A 335 36.02 -1.64 -39.85
C ALA A 335 35.09 -0.41 -39.85
N THR A 336 33.87 -0.61 -40.23
CA THR A 336 32.79 0.38 -40.07
C THR A 336 32.50 0.59 -38.59
N VAL A 337 32.80 1.76 -38.07
CA VAL A 337 32.36 2.24 -36.78
C VAL A 337 30.86 2.56 -36.88
N PRO A 338 29.99 1.94 -36.11
CA PRO A 338 28.57 2.34 -36.13
C PRO A 338 28.41 3.73 -35.50
N ALA A 339 27.74 4.60 -36.24
CA ALA A 339 27.34 5.93 -35.79
C ALA A 339 26.40 5.86 -34.58
N PRO A 340 26.43 6.85 -33.67
CA PRO A 340 25.52 6.87 -32.51
C PRO A 340 24.09 7.08 -33.01
N THR A 341 23.22 6.15 -32.62
CA THR A 341 21.80 6.18 -32.90
C THR A 341 21.16 7.40 -32.21
N ALA A 342 20.37 8.10 -32.97
CA ALA A 342 19.65 9.33 -32.67
C ALA A 342 18.81 9.26 -31.37
N ALA A 343 18.65 10.41 -30.78
CA ALA A 343 17.80 10.76 -29.70
C ALA A 343 16.38 10.18 -29.83
N VAL A 344 15.92 9.56 -28.74
CA VAL A 344 14.49 9.22 -28.53
C VAL A 344 13.74 10.52 -28.29
N GLU A 345 12.82 10.85 -29.17
CA GLU A 345 11.82 11.91 -29.02
C GLU A 345 10.98 11.71 -27.75
N PRO A 346 10.63 12.78 -27.04
CA PRO A 346 9.71 12.69 -25.91
C PRO A 346 8.27 12.50 -26.40
N VAL A 347 7.60 11.48 -25.87
CA VAL A 347 6.15 11.22 -26.03
C VAL A 347 5.37 12.38 -25.42
N PRO A 348 4.39 12.99 -26.15
CA PRO A 348 3.57 14.05 -25.60
C PRO A 348 2.59 13.51 -24.54
N ALA A 349 2.48 14.24 -23.44
CA ALA A 349 1.48 14.06 -22.41
C ALA A 349 0.09 14.28 -23.02
N GLY A 350 -0.70 13.22 -23.07
CA GLY A 350 -2.12 13.26 -23.37
C GLY A 350 -2.92 13.63 -22.11
N GLN A 351 -3.92 14.42 -22.31
CA GLN A 351 -4.90 15.09 -21.44
C GLN A 351 -5.60 14.16 -20.41
#